data_c9be092d38f14e6b213121a7b3841b72
#
_entry.id   c9be092d38f14e6b213121a7b3841b72
#
_cell.length_a   1.000
_cell.length_b   1.000
_cell.length_c   1.000
_cell.angle_alpha   90.00
_cell.angle_beta   90.00
_cell.angle_gamma   90.00
#
_symmetry.space_group_name_H-M   'P 1'
#
loop_
_entity.id
_entity.type
_entity.pdbx_description
1 polymer ?
#
loop_
_entity_poly.entity_id
_entity_poly.type
_entity_poly.pdbx_seq_one_letter_code
_entity_poly.pdbx_strand_id
1 'polypeptide(L)' 'MIAFRVPTHAQVHALHSAGVAAGGTDEGAPGFRAQYSKNFFVGYLRDPLGNKLALFCTATEFEI' A
#
# COMPACT_ATOMS: atom_id res chain seq x y z
N MET A 1 -11.23 -6.24 -5.03
CA MET A 1 -9.92 -5.66 -4.65
C MET A 1 -8.90 -6.75 -4.40
N ILE A 2 -7.67 -6.56 -4.86
CA ILE A 2 -6.58 -7.49 -4.63
C ILE A 2 -5.63 -6.87 -3.61
N ALA A 3 -5.23 -7.63 -2.60
CA ALA A 3 -4.33 -7.15 -1.56
C ALA A 3 -3.01 -7.91 -1.64
N PHE A 4 -1.90 -7.17 -1.67
CA PHE A 4 -0.56 -7.74 -1.70
C PHE A 4 0.17 -7.40 -0.41
N ARG A 5 0.65 -8.42 0.29
CA ARG A 5 1.44 -8.23 1.49
C ARG A 5 2.91 -8.07 1.11
N VAL A 6 3.55 -7.04 1.66
CA VAL A 6 4.98 -6.79 1.45
C VAL A 6 5.68 -6.70 2.81
N PRO A 7 7.00 -6.94 2.86
CA PRO A 7 7.69 -7.05 4.16
C PRO A 7 7.94 -5.75 4.91
N THR A 8 7.98 -4.61 4.24
CA THR A 8 8.36 -3.34 4.90
C THR A 8 7.49 -2.18 4.46
N HIS A 9 7.44 -1.14 5.32
CA HIS A 9 6.78 0.13 4.96
C HIS A 9 7.42 0.76 3.72
N ALA A 10 8.74 0.68 3.62
CA ALA A 10 9.46 1.23 2.46
C ALA A 10 8.99 0.60 1.16
N GLN A 11 8.70 -0.70 1.17
CA GLN A 11 8.20 -1.38 -0.02
C GLN A 11 6.76 -1.01 -0.33
N VAL A 12 5.93 -0.73 0.68
CA VAL A 12 4.58 -0.21 0.43
C VAL A 12 4.68 1.11 -0.31
N HIS A 13 5.53 2.02 0.16
CA HIS A 13 5.75 3.31 -0.51
C HIS A 13 6.28 3.12 -1.93
N ALA A 14 7.30 2.29 -2.09
CA ALA A 14 7.94 2.10 -3.40
C ALA A 14 6.96 1.54 -4.43
N LEU A 15 6.20 0.52 -4.05
CA LEU A 15 5.26 -0.11 -4.97
C LEU A 15 4.06 0.78 -5.27
N HIS A 16 3.58 1.51 -4.27
CA HIS A 16 2.50 2.47 -4.48
C HIS A 16 2.94 3.56 -5.47
N SER A 17 4.12 4.14 -5.26
CA SER A 17 4.66 5.16 -6.16
C SER A 17 4.89 4.62 -7.57
N ALA A 18 5.44 3.41 -7.68
CA ALA A 18 5.68 2.80 -8.99
C ALA A 18 4.36 2.53 -9.72
N GLY A 19 3.34 2.07 -9.01
CA GLY A 19 2.04 1.81 -9.60
C GLY A 19 1.38 3.08 -10.12
N VAL A 20 1.42 4.16 -9.35
CA VAL A 20 0.87 5.45 -9.77
C VAL A 20 1.67 5.99 -10.97
N ALA A 21 2.99 5.90 -10.94
CA ALA A 21 3.84 6.37 -12.04
C ALA A 21 3.61 5.57 -13.32
N ALA A 22 3.22 4.31 -13.21
CA ALA A 22 2.94 3.45 -14.37
C ALA A 22 1.55 3.66 -14.97
N GLY A 23 0.82 4.66 -14.51
CA GLY A 23 -0.50 4.99 -15.06
C GLY A 23 -1.65 4.68 -14.13
N GLY A 24 -1.38 4.22 -12.92
CA GLY A 24 -2.42 4.00 -11.92
C GLY A 24 -2.87 5.30 -11.27
N THR A 25 -3.90 5.19 -10.46
CA THR A 25 -4.48 6.33 -9.75
C THR A 25 -4.37 6.11 -8.25
N ASP A 26 -3.94 7.12 -7.51
CA ASP A 26 -3.89 7.07 -6.05
C ASP A 26 -5.30 6.99 -5.48
N GLU A 27 -5.52 6.01 -4.61
CA GLU A 27 -6.80 5.80 -3.91
C GLU A 27 -6.62 5.83 -2.41
N GLY A 28 -5.47 6.25 -1.93
CA GLY A 28 -5.14 6.35 -0.52
C GLY A 28 -3.65 6.18 -0.32
N ALA A 29 -2.93 7.28 -0.04
CA ALA A 29 -1.48 7.26 0.14
C ALA A 29 -1.09 6.30 1.27
N PRO A 30 0.12 5.70 1.20
CA PRO A 30 0.57 4.78 2.25
C PRO A 30 0.52 5.43 3.63
N GLY A 31 0.01 4.70 4.60
CA GLY A 31 -0.11 5.17 5.96
C GLY A 31 -0.70 4.11 6.88
N PHE A 32 -0.68 4.37 8.17
CA PHE A 32 -1.28 3.48 9.14
C PHE A 32 -2.79 3.56 9.10
N ARG A 33 -3.44 2.42 9.32
CA ARG A 33 -4.91 2.32 9.42
C ARG A 33 -5.26 1.70 10.77
N ALA A 34 -5.24 2.53 11.80
CA ALA A 34 -5.44 2.09 13.18
C ALA A 34 -6.77 1.37 13.41
N GLN A 35 -7.77 1.65 12.58
CA GLN A 35 -9.07 0.98 12.67
C GLN A 35 -8.99 -0.51 12.34
N TYR A 36 -7.94 -0.97 11.68
CA TYR A 36 -7.74 -2.39 11.41
C TYR A 36 -6.79 -3.02 12.42
N SER A 37 -5.64 -2.37 12.65
CA SER A 37 -4.61 -2.85 13.57
C SER A 37 -3.61 -1.72 13.71
N LYS A 38 -2.97 -1.61 14.89
CA LYS A 38 -2.01 -0.52 15.10
C LYS A 38 -0.77 -0.64 14.22
N ASN A 39 -0.49 -1.83 13.67
CA ASN A 39 0.67 -2.04 12.79
C ASN A 39 0.29 -2.18 11.32
N PHE A 40 -0.97 -1.98 11.00
CA PHE A 40 -1.42 -2.16 9.62
C PHE A 40 -1.11 -0.91 8.80
N PHE A 41 -0.14 -1.05 7.91
CA PHE A 41 0.31 0.02 7.04
C PHE A 41 -0.08 -0.32 5.60
N VAL A 42 -0.87 0.52 4.96
CA VAL A 42 -1.43 0.19 3.66
C VAL A 42 -1.49 1.41 2.75
N GLY A 43 -1.25 1.18 1.47
CA GLY A 43 -1.51 2.14 0.41
C GLY A 43 -2.46 1.53 -0.60
N TYR A 44 -3.35 2.34 -1.13
CA TYR A 44 -4.34 1.91 -2.12
C TYR A 44 -4.11 2.64 -3.44
N LEU A 45 -4.30 1.92 -4.54
CA LEU A 45 -4.31 2.53 -5.86
C LEU A 45 -5.23 1.74 -6.78
N ARG A 46 -5.58 2.35 -7.92
CA ARG A 46 -6.24 1.64 -9.02
C ARG A 46 -5.25 1.49 -10.15
N ASP A 47 -5.27 0.32 -10.81
CA ASP A 47 -4.49 0.14 -12.01
C ASP A 47 -5.14 0.89 -13.19
N PRO A 48 -4.49 0.96 -14.37
CA PRO A 48 -5.08 1.66 -15.51
C PRO A 48 -6.40 1.07 -16.00
N LEU A 49 -6.70 -0.18 -15.64
CA LEU A 49 -7.97 -0.83 -15.98
C LEU A 49 -9.06 -0.58 -14.94
N GLY A 50 -8.74 0.15 -13.87
CA GLY A 50 -9.70 0.48 -12.82
C GLY A 50 -9.80 -0.52 -11.69
N ASN A 51 -8.94 -1.53 -11.65
CA ASN A 51 -8.94 -2.50 -10.55
C ASN A 51 -8.28 -1.91 -9.31
N LYS A 52 -8.94 -2.00 -8.16
CA LYS A 52 -8.39 -1.49 -6.92
C LYS A 52 -7.44 -2.48 -6.29
N LEU A 53 -6.26 -1.98 -5.89
CA LEU A 53 -5.19 -2.77 -5.28
C LEU A 53 -4.85 -2.21 -3.92
N ALA A 54 -4.51 -3.09 -2.99
CA ALA A 54 -4.00 -2.71 -1.68
C ALA A 54 -2.59 -3.29 -1.54
N LEU A 55 -1.64 -2.46 -1.11
CA LEU A 55 -0.28 -2.87 -0.80
C LEU A 55 -0.09 -2.65 0.68
N PHE A 56 0.12 -3.72 1.44
CA PHE A 56 0.13 -3.60 2.90
C PHE A 56 1.25 -4.36 3.56
N CYS A 57 1.60 -3.91 4.75
CA CYS A 57 2.47 -4.69 5.62
C CYS A 57 1.99 -4.53 7.06
N THR A 58 2.38 -5.50 7.89
CA THR A 58 2.10 -5.49 9.32
C THR A 58 3.38 -5.39 10.12
N ALA A 59 4.47 -4.95 9.46
CA ALA A 59 5.77 -4.81 10.09
C ALA A 59 5.74 -3.78 11.21
N THR A 60 6.52 -4.04 12.25
CA THR A 60 6.73 -3.08 13.31
C THR A 60 7.69 -1.99 12.83
N GLU A 61 7.84 -0.94 13.63
CA GLU A 61 8.76 0.15 13.29
C GLU A 61 10.21 -0.30 13.11
N PHE A 62 10.58 -1.45 13.68
CA PHE A 62 11.93 -1.98 13.55
C PHE A 62 12.20 -2.63 12.19
N GLU A 63 11.16 -2.85 11.41
CA GLU A 63 11.25 -3.55 10.13
C GLU A 63 11.05 -2.61 8.94
N ILE A 64 11.05 -1.33 9.19
CA ILE A 64 10.88 -0.30 8.16
C ILE A 64 12.06 -0.22 7.22
#